data_a4257ea9242561ddf3a7c6ea96e8c61d
#
_entry.id   a4257ea9242561ddf3a7c6ea96e8c61d
#
_cell.length_a   1.000
_cell.length_b   1.000
_cell.length_c   1.000
_cell.angle_alpha   90.00
_cell.angle_beta   90.00
_cell.angle_gamma   90.00
#
_symmetry.space_group_name_H-M   'P 1'
#
loop_
_entity.id
_entity.type
_entity.pdbx_description
1 polymer ?
#
loop_
_entity_poly.entity_id
_entity_poly.type
_entity_poly.pdbx_seq_one_letter_code
_entity_poly.pdbx_strand_id
1 'polypeptide(L)'
;MGNILFICGSLNQTTQMHKISRYLMKEHDCYFTPYYGDGIIDILAMAGWLNFTVLGGRHKRETEEYLHLHNLNIDRRGEGRLYDLVVTCSDLLIQNNIRGNRMMLVQEGITEPERGMYHLVKWLKLPRYLANTSTSGLSHEYDIFCVASEGYAKLFIRKGVQEEKIAVTGIPNFDNFETAHDNQFQFKGYVLAATSPLRETFRPDDRRAFIRKCNSLAAGRSLIFKLHPLENAKRAAREIRENAPGAIIFAHGDINHMIANADVVITQQSTCTFVAIGLGKETHTNLNVEELKQLMPIQNEGTSAEHISKICNQLLHTSLEVLKARRKQLSLKRNPADAF
;
A
#
# COMPACT_ATOMS: atom_id res chain seq x y z
N MET A 1 -6.88 19.04 21.78
CA MET A 1 -7.80 18.15 21.07
C MET A 1 -7.91 18.65 19.64
N GLY A 2 -7.71 17.83 18.64
CA GLY A 2 -7.76 18.23 17.21
C GLY A 2 -8.55 17.23 16.40
N ASN A 3 -9.04 17.67 15.22
CA ASN A 3 -9.73 16.82 14.26
C ASN A 3 -8.73 16.23 13.27
N ILE A 4 -8.67 14.90 13.15
CA ILE A 4 -7.77 14.19 12.25
C ILE A 4 -8.58 13.45 11.20
N LEU A 5 -8.27 13.66 9.92
CA LEU A 5 -8.85 12.92 8.80
C LEU A 5 -7.90 11.82 8.32
N PHE A 6 -8.38 10.60 8.30
CA PHE A 6 -7.71 9.44 7.72
C PHE A 6 -8.32 9.11 6.36
N ILE A 7 -7.52 9.19 5.28
CA ILE A 7 -7.97 8.86 3.93
C ILE A 7 -7.62 7.39 3.64
N CYS A 8 -8.64 6.58 3.38
CA CYS A 8 -8.60 5.14 3.26
C CYS A 8 -8.83 4.70 1.81
N GLY A 9 -7.84 4.08 1.20
CA GLY A 9 -7.93 3.63 -0.20
C GLY A 9 -8.28 2.14 -0.32
N SER A 10 -7.28 1.28 -0.27
CA SER A 10 -7.46 -0.18 -0.23
C SER A 10 -7.73 -0.66 1.19
N LEU A 11 -8.14 -1.93 1.36
CA LEU A 11 -8.26 -2.53 2.69
C LEU A 11 -6.94 -2.51 3.46
N ASN A 12 -5.80 -2.70 2.76
CA ASN A 12 -4.47 -2.58 3.37
C ASN A 12 -4.21 -1.18 3.92
N GLN A 13 -4.52 -0.13 3.15
CA GLN A 13 -4.43 1.26 3.62
C GLN A 13 -5.38 1.52 4.79
N THR A 14 -6.61 1.04 4.71
CA THR A 14 -7.64 1.23 5.73
C THR A 14 -7.25 0.63 7.08
N THR A 15 -6.78 -0.62 7.08
CA THR A 15 -6.30 -1.29 8.31
C THR A 15 -5.10 -0.57 8.91
N GLN A 16 -4.20 -0.05 8.08
CA GLN A 16 -3.05 0.73 8.52
C GLN A 16 -3.45 2.06 9.17
N MET A 17 -4.38 2.80 8.55
CA MET A 17 -4.94 4.03 9.11
C MET A 17 -5.67 3.77 10.43
N HIS A 18 -6.43 2.68 10.53
CA HIS A 18 -7.09 2.30 11.78
C HIS A 18 -6.09 1.95 12.89
N LYS A 19 -5.01 1.21 12.60
CA LYS A 19 -3.96 0.93 13.59
C LYS A 19 -3.34 2.21 14.17
N ILE A 20 -3.04 3.19 13.30
CA ILE A 20 -2.48 4.48 13.72
C ILE A 20 -3.49 5.26 14.59
N SER A 21 -4.75 5.33 14.14
CA SER A 21 -5.79 6.09 14.83
C SER A 21 -6.05 5.61 16.25
N ARG A 22 -5.89 4.31 16.54
CA ARG A 22 -6.08 3.74 17.90
C ARG A 22 -5.23 4.43 18.97
N TYR A 23 -4.05 4.93 18.61
CA TYR A 23 -3.17 5.66 19.51
C TYR A 23 -3.59 7.13 19.67
N LEU A 24 -4.35 7.67 18.70
CA LEU A 24 -4.75 9.09 18.64
C LEU A 24 -6.17 9.33 19.17
N MET A 25 -7.07 8.33 19.09
CA MET A 25 -8.48 8.45 19.48
C MET A 25 -8.70 8.78 20.96
N LYS A 26 -7.68 8.64 21.80
CA LYS A 26 -7.77 9.00 23.23
C LYS A 26 -7.68 10.52 23.46
N GLU A 27 -7.05 11.24 22.53
CA GLU A 27 -6.73 12.67 22.69
C GLU A 27 -7.32 13.54 21.57
N HIS A 28 -7.74 12.91 20.46
CA HIS A 28 -8.18 13.58 19.24
C HIS A 28 -9.44 12.94 18.65
N ASP A 29 -10.23 13.71 17.93
CA ASP A 29 -11.34 13.22 17.15
C ASP A 29 -10.86 12.71 15.79
N CYS A 30 -10.95 11.40 15.59
CA CYS A 30 -10.51 10.73 14.38
C CYS A 30 -11.68 10.41 13.46
N TYR A 31 -11.57 10.83 12.20
CA TYR A 31 -12.55 10.62 11.15
C TYR A 31 -11.92 9.92 9.96
N PHE A 32 -12.72 9.16 9.24
CA PHE A 32 -12.27 8.34 8.12
C PHE A 32 -13.09 8.64 6.88
N THR A 33 -12.42 8.66 5.73
CA THR A 33 -13.09 8.75 4.44
C THR A 33 -12.52 7.72 3.48
N PRO A 34 -13.35 7.01 2.70
CA PRO A 34 -12.87 6.29 1.53
C PRO A 34 -12.14 7.26 0.59
N TYR A 35 -11.18 6.75 -0.17
CA TYR A 35 -10.43 7.57 -1.13
C TYR A 35 -11.37 8.17 -2.19
N TYR A 36 -11.14 9.43 -2.54
CA TYR A 36 -11.98 10.18 -3.47
C TYR A 36 -11.13 11.04 -4.40
N GLY A 37 -11.72 11.48 -5.48
CA GLY A 37 -11.11 12.41 -6.43
C GLY A 37 -11.90 13.70 -6.54
N ASP A 38 -11.38 14.64 -7.30
CA ASP A 38 -12.03 15.91 -7.62
C ASP A 38 -12.26 16.04 -9.13
N GLY A 39 -13.23 16.89 -9.51
CA GLY A 39 -13.49 17.26 -10.89
C GLY A 39 -13.71 16.06 -11.81
N ILE A 40 -12.95 15.97 -12.91
CA ILE A 40 -13.09 14.90 -13.92
C ILE A 40 -12.84 13.52 -13.30
N ILE A 41 -11.90 13.38 -12.38
CA ILE A 41 -11.60 12.09 -11.71
C ILE A 41 -12.81 11.59 -10.92
N ASP A 42 -13.51 12.50 -10.24
CA ASP A 42 -14.72 12.15 -9.50
C ASP A 42 -15.86 11.72 -10.45
N ILE A 43 -16.05 12.43 -11.56
CA ILE A 43 -17.03 12.08 -12.59
C ILE A 43 -16.75 10.67 -13.15
N LEU A 44 -15.50 10.37 -13.48
CA LEU A 44 -15.09 9.05 -13.97
C LEU A 44 -15.28 7.94 -12.94
N ALA A 45 -15.02 8.25 -11.65
CA ALA A 45 -15.25 7.32 -10.56
C ALA A 45 -16.74 7.02 -10.38
N MET A 46 -17.60 8.05 -10.39
CA MET A 46 -19.06 7.89 -10.32
C MET A 46 -19.63 7.12 -11.53
N ALA A 47 -19.07 7.33 -12.72
CA ALA A 47 -19.45 6.58 -13.92
C ALA A 47 -18.95 5.11 -13.91
N GLY A 48 -18.18 4.70 -12.88
CA GLY A 48 -17.68 3.33 -12.74
C GLY A 48 -16.42 3.02 -13.58
N TRP A 49 -15.85 4.01 -14.28
CA TRP A 49 -14.66 3.82 -15.13
C TRP A 49 -13.39 3.56 -14.32
N LEU A 50 -13.39 3.93 -13.03
CA LEU A 50 -12.26 3.75 -12.12
C LEU A 50 -12.48 2.62 -11.09
N ASN A 51 -13.41 1.69 -11.36
CA ASN A 51 -13.75 0.58 -10.46
C ASN A 51 -12.60 -0.42 -10.21
N PHE A 52 -11.55 -0.38 -11.01
CA PHE A 52 -10.32 -1.17 -10.85
C PHE A 52 -9.29 -0.48 -9.93
N THR A 53 -9.59 0.71 -9.43
CA THR A 53 -8.73 1.52 -8.55
C THR A 53 -9.34 1.66 -7.16
N VAL A 54 -8.61 2.32 -6.25
CA VAL A 54 -9.08 2.67 -4.90
C VAL A 54 -10.24 3.69 -4.88
N LEU A 55 -10.53 4.34 -6.03
CA LEU A 55 -11.63 5.31 -6.17
C LEU A 55 -13.01 4.67 -6.35
N GLY A 56 -13.07 3.35 -6.57
CA GLY A 56 -14.36 2.69 -6.83
C GLY A 56 -14.32 1.18 -6.66
N GLY A 57 -15.39 0.53 -7.16
CA GLY A 57 -15.49 -0.91 -7.25
C GLY A 57 -15.35 -1.65 -5.92
N ARG A 58 -14.57 -2.72 -5.94
CA ARG A 58 -14.38 -3.60 -4.78
C ARG A 58 -13.58 -2.93 -3.66
N HIS A 59 -12.52 -2.21 -3.99
CA HIS A 59 -11.69 -1.53 -2.97
C HIS A 59 -12.51 -0.57 -2.11
N LYS A 60 -13.33 0.27 -2.74
CA LYS A 60 -14.19 1.21 -2.03
C LYS A 60 -15.20 0.50 -1.14
N ARG A 61 -15.85 -0.57 -1.64
CA ARG A 61 -16.80 -1.36 -0.84
C ARG A 61 -16.14 -2.00 0.37
N GLU A 62 -15.01 -2.70 0.18
CA GLU A 62 -14.28 -3.34 1.28
C GLU A 62 -13.82 -2.32 2.34
N THR A 63 -13.41 -1.13 1.90
CA THR A 63 -13.09 -0.01 2.80
C THR A 63 -14.32 0.43 3.60
N GLU A 64 -15.46 0.70 2.93
CA GLU A 64 -16.69 1.13 3.59
C GLU A 64 -17.20 0.05 4.57
N GLU A 65 -17.21 -1.21 4.15
CA GLU A 65 -17.59 -2.35 5.01
C GLU A 65 -16.70 -2.44 6.25
N TYR A 66 -15.38 -2.29 6.09
CA TYR A 66 -14.43 -2.30 7.19
C TYR A 66 -14.69 -1.15 8.18
N LEU A 67 -14.88 0.08 7.67
CA LEU A 67 -15.13 1.26 8.50
C LEU A 67 -16.43 1.10 9.32
N HIS A 68 -17.49 0.57 8.71
CA HIS A 68 -18.75 0.28 9.39
C HIS A 68 -18.62 -0.85 10.42
N LEU A 69 -17.94 -1.94 10.06
CA LEU A 69 -17.75 -3.10 10.94
C LEU A 69 -17.02 -2.71 12.24
N HIS A 70 -16.08 -1.76 12.13
CA HIS A 70 -15.30 -1.29 13.28
C HIS A 70 -15.88 -0.03 13.95
N ASN A 71 -17.10 0.40 13.58
CA ASN A 71 -17.79 1.59 14.11
C ASN A 71 -16.91 2.85 14.09
N LEU A 72 -16.16 3.06 13.00
CA LEU A 72 -15.30 4.22 12.84
C LEU A 72 -16.12 5.42 12.35
N ASN A 73 -15.78 6.65 12.81
CA ASN A 73 -16.48 7.85 12.41
C ASN A 73 -16.21 8.19 10.95
N ILE A 74 -17.20 8.05 10.08
CA ILE A 74 -17.06 8.31 8.65
C ILE A 74 -17.46 9.76 8.34
N ASP A 75 -16.54 10.54 7.75
CA ASP A 75 -16.84 11.82 7.12
C ASP A 75 -16.52 11.72 5.63
N ARG A 76 -17.57 11.52 4.82
CA ARG A 76 -17.40 11.33 3.37
C ARG A 76 -16.73 12.54 2.74
N ARG A 77 -15.61 12.29 2.05
CA ARG A 77 -14.76 13.31 1.38
C ARG A 77 -14.11 14.31 2.35
N GLY A 78 -14.28 14.14 3.67
CA GLY A 78 -13.75 15.09 4.66
C GLY A 78 -14.33 16.51 4.52
N GLU A 79 -15.61 16.63 4.15
CA GLU A 79 -16.29 17.90 3.92
C GLU A 79 -17.14 18.35 5.11
N GLY A 80 -17.37 17.46 6.08
CA GLY A 80 -18.24 17.77 7.23
C GLY A 80 -17.65 18.70 8.26
N ARG A 81 -16.34 18.96 8.23
CA ARG A 81 -15.62 19.80 9.21
C ARG A 81 -14.25 20.23 8.74
N LEU A 82 -13.63 21.13 9.54
CA LEU A 82 -12.22 21.49 9.35
C LEU A 82 -11.32 20.47 10.07
N TYR A 83 -10.24 20.10 9.43
CA TYR A 83 -9.26 19.15 9.93
C TYR A 83 -7.94 19.82 10.28
N ASP A 84 -7.39 19.45 11.44
CA ASP A 84 -6.10 19.94 11.90
C ASP A 84 -4.94 19.13 11.30
N LEU A 85 -5.18 17.86 10.95
CA LEU A 85 -4.22 16.97 10.33
C LEU A 85 -4.93 16.01 9.36
N VAL A 86 -4.31 15.75 8.22
CA VAL A 86 -4.72 14.70 7.27
C VAL A 86 -3.64 13.64 7.22
N VAL A 87 -4.03 12.36 7.34
CA VAL A 87 -3.14 11.20 7.23
C VAL A 87 -3.59 10.34 6.05
N THR A 88 -2.68 10.03 5.15
CA THR A 88 -2.98 9.25 3.94
C THR A 88 -1.84 8.29 3.58
N CYS A 89 -2.16 7.18 2.89
CA CYS A 89 -1.16 6.31 2.30
C CYS A 89 -0.83 6.65 0.83
N SER A 90 -1.53 7.59 0.23
CA SER A 90 -1.33 7.92 -1.18
C SER A 90 -1.32 9.42 -1.41
N ASP A 91 -0.28 9.87 -2.09
CA ASP A 91 -0.12 11.25 -2.55
C ASP A 91 -0.21 11.37 -4.08
N LEU A 92 -0.70 10.34 -4.76
CA LEU A 92 -0.87 10.32 -6.21
C LEU A 92 -1.92 11.32 -6.68
N LEU A 93 -2.93 11.53 -5.85
CA LEU A 93 -3.98 12.51 -6.03
C LEU A 93 -4.19 13.22 -4.70
N ILE A 94 -4.00 14.54 -4.65
CA ILE A 94 -4.27 15.37 -3.48
C ILE A 94 -5.54 16.15 -3.74
N GLN A 95 -6.54 15.91 -2.92
CA GLN A 95 -7.87 16.52 -3.04
C GLN A 95 -7.82 18.01 -2.67
N ASN A 96 -8.67 18.82 -3.31
CA ASN A 96 -8.63 20.28 -3.19
C ASN A 96 -8.96 20.76 -1.78
N ASN A 97 -9.93 20.13 -1.10
CA ASN A 97 -10.36 20.51 0.24
C ASN A 97 -9.33 20.24 1.34
N ILE A 98 -8.34 19.38 1.10
CA ILE A 98 -7.27 19.10 2.07
C ILE A 98 -5.95 19.79 1.75
N ARG A 99 -5.84 20.46 0.59
CA ARG A 99 -4.63 21.20 0.23
C ARG A 99 -4.32 22.29 1.24
N GLY A 100 -3.05 22.39 1.60
CA GLY A 100 -2.59 23.38 2.56
C GLY A 100 -2.83 23.04 4.03
N ASN A 101 -3.51 21.93 4.36
CA ASN A 101 -3.59 21.41 5.72
C ASN A 101 -2.24 20.79 6.15
N ARG A 102 -2.09 20.50 7.44
CA ARG A 102 -1.03 19.58 7.89
C ARG A 102 -1.30 18.22 7.27
N MET A 103 -0.29 17.64 6.68
CA MET A 103 -0.47 16.34 6.00
C MET A 103 0.68 15.40 6.30
N MET A 104 0.34 14.18 6.66
CA MET A 104 1.26 13.06 6.81
C MET A 104 1.00 12.03 5.72
N LEU A 105 2.06 11.63 5.03
CA LEU A 105 2.06 10.50 4.12
C LEU A 105 2.66 9.28 4.82
N VAL A 106 2.02 8.11 4.69
CA VAL A 106 2.49 6.85 5.25
C VAL A 106 2.65 5.85 4.11
N GLN A 107 3.82 5.24 3.99
CA GLN A 107 4.06 4.23 2.96
C GLN A 107 3.12 3.04 3.15
N GLU A 108 2.49 2.56 2.05
CA GLU A 108 1.56 1.43 2.09
C GLU A 108 2.27 0.07 2.06
N GLY A 109 3.32 -0.05 1.26
CA GLY A 109 4.01 -1.30 1.01
C GLY A 109 5.07 -1.17 -0.07
N ILE A 110 5.27 -2.20 -0.91
CA ILE A 110 6.20 -2.16 -2.04
C ILE A 110 5.75 -1.09 -3.04
N THR A 111 6.67 -0.19 -3.41
CA THR A 111 6.45 0.74 -4.52
C THR A 111 6.85 0.10 -5.84
N GLU A 112 6.15 0.46 -6.91
CA GLU A 112 6.51 0.00 -8.24
C GLU A 112 7.88 0.56 -8.67
N PRO A 113 8.68 -0.23 -9.41
CA PRO A 113 9.94 0.25 -9.95
C PRO A 113 9.74 1.32 -11.02
N GLU A 114 10.75 2.16 -11.19
CA GLU A 114 10.81 3.22 -12.21
C GLU A 114 10.95 2.61 -13.61
N ARG A 115 9.81 2.28 -14.24
CA ARG A 115 9.74 1.72 -15.61
C ARG A 115 9.36 2.79 -16.61
N GLY A 116 9.22 2.40 -17.89
CA GLY A 116 8.94 3.32 -19.01
C GLY A 116 7.82 4.32 -18.75
N MET A 117 6.72 3.92 -18.09
CA MET A 117 5.63 4.84 -17.76
C MET A 117 6.05 5.93 -16.77
N TYR A 118 6.90 5.61 -15.78
CA TYR A 118 7.48 6.59 -14.86
C TYR A 118 8.28 7.67 -15.64
N HIS A 119 9.16 7.26 -16.56
CA HIS A 119 9.96 8.17 -17.37
C HIS A 119 9.11 8.99 -18.32
N LEU A 120 8.06 8.39 -18.90
CA LEU A 120 7.12 9.07 -19.79
C LEU A 120 6.34 10.15 -19.04
N VAL A 121 5.81 9.83 -17.86
CA VAL A 121 5.08 10.78 -16.98
C VAL A 121 6.00 11.93 -16.58
N LYS A 122 7.24 11.64 -16.19
CA LYS A 122 8.24 12.66 -15.84
C LYS A 122 8.58 13.55 -17.02
N TRP A 123 8.85 12.98 -18.17
CA TRP A 123 9.26 13.73 -19.38
C TRP A 123 8.15 14.62 -19.94
N LEU A 124 6.91 14.09 -20.02
CA LEU A 124 5.75 14.82 -20.56
C LEU A 124 5.00 15.64 -19.51
N LYS A 125 5.45 15.63 -18.23
CA LYS A 125 4.75 16.26 -17.11
C LYS A 125 3.29 15.85 -16.98
N LEU A 126 3.02 14.56 -17.21
CA LEU A 126 1.68 14.00 -17.10
C LEU A 126 1.29 13.82 -15.62
N PRO A 127 -0.01 13.64 -15.30
CA PRO A 127 -0.46 13.37 -13.95
C PRO A 127 0.21 12.14 -13.35
N ARG A 128 0.76 12.26 -12.13
CA ARG A 128 1.57 11.24 -11.45
C ARG A 128 0.84 9.91 -11.25
N TYR A 129 -0.50 9.94 -11.07
CA TYR A 129 -1.30 8.73 -10.91
C TYR A 129 -1.21 7.77 -12.11
N LEU A 130 -0.79 8.23 -13.29
CA LEU A 130 -0.56 7.36 -14.45
C LEU A 130 0.66 6.45 -14.29
N ALA A 131 1.60 6.81 -13.42
CA ALA A 131 2.77 6.00 -13.10
C ALA A 131 2.65 5.27 -11.75
N ASN A 132 1.44 5.21 -11.17
CA ASN A 132 1.14 4.51 -9.93
C ASN A 132 2.12 4.83 -8.78
N THR A 133 2.34 3.86 -7.89
CA THR A 133 3.19 4.00 -6.70
C THR A 133 4.67 4.26 -7.01
N SER A 134 5.11 4.16 -8.28
CA SER A 134 6.47 4.59 -8.64
C SER A 134 6.70 6.09 -8.42
N THR A 135 5.63 6.92 -8.38
CA THR A 135 5.68 8.35 -8.09
C THR A 135 5.24 8.73 -6.67
N SER A 136 5.10 7.75 -5.76
CA SER A 136 4.79 8.03 -4.36
C SER A 136 5.85 8.93 -3.71
N GLY A 137 5.39 9.86 -2.89
CA GLY A 137 6.23 10.84 -2.21
C GLY A 137 6.59 12.06 -3.05
N LEU A 138 6.27 12.09 -4.35
CA LEU A 138 6.68 13.16 -5.25
C LEU A 138 5.65 14.30 -5.42
N SER A 139 4.54 14.30 -4.64
CA SER A 139 3.63 15.45 -4.57
C SER A 139 4.25 16.64 -3.85
N HIS A 140 5.06 16.33 -2.84
CA HIS A 140 5.61 17.28 -1.88
C HIS A 140 4.57 18.10 -1.09
N GLU A 141 3.30 17.74 -1.16
CA GLU A 141 2.21 18.44 -0.47
C GLU A 141 2.11 18.06 1.02
N TYR A 142 2.78 17.00 1.44
CA TYR A 142 2.84 16.55 2.82
C TYR A 142 4.00 17.20 3.61
N ASP A 143 3.91 17.16 4.93
CA ASP A 143 4.94 17.67 5.86
C ASP A 143 5.96 16.58 6.17
N ILE A 144 5.49 15.37 6.48
CA ILE A 144 6.32 14.19 6.79
C ILE A 144 5.84 12.99 5.97
N PHE A 145 6.80 12.21 5.50
CA PHE A 145 6.59 10.91 4.86
C PHE A 145 7.18 9.80 5.74
N CYS A 146 6.32 9.02 6.37
CA CYS A 146 6.69 7.87 7.16
C CYS A 146 6.97 6.67 6.24
N VAL A 147 8.20 6.16 6.27
CA VAL A 147 8.68 5.12 5.36
C VAL A 147 9.05 3.83 6.09
N ALA A 148 9.05 2.72 5.34
CA ALA A 148 9.18 1.37 5.86
C ALA A 148 10.55 1.06 6.46
N SER A 149 11.63 1.67 5.94
CA SER A 149 13.01 1.34 6.30
C SER A 149 13.99 2.40 5.81
N GLU A 150 15.22 2.32 6.29
CA GLU A 150 16.34 3.12 5.77
C GLU A 150 16.60 2.88 4.27
N GLY A 151 16.40 1.65 3.79
CA GLY A 151 16.48 1.35 2.37
C GLY A 151 15.46 2.14 1.55
N TYR A 152 14.22 2.22 2.04
CA TYR A 152 13.19 3.05 1.41
C TYR A 152 13.46 4.54 1.55
N ALA A 153 13.99 5.01 2.68
CA ALA A 153 14.41 6.40 2.83
C ALA A 153 15.41 6.79 1.72
N LYS A 154 16.47 6.00 1.54
CA LYS A 154 17.47 6.20 0.48
C LYS A 154 16.84 6.12 -0.93
N LEU A 155 15.93 5.19 -1.16
CA LEU A 155 15.21 5.06 -2.44
C LEU A 155 14.41 6.33 -2.75
N PHE A 156 13.63 6.83 -1.79
CA PHE A 156 12.80 8.03 -2.00
C PHE A 156 13.64 9.30 -2.14
N ILE A 157 14.72 9.44 -1.37
CA ILE A 157 15.68 10.56 -1.54
C ILE A 157 16.26 10.56 -2.95
N ARG A 158 16.72 9.40 -3.44
CA ARG A 158 17.23 9.26 -4.81
C ARG A 158 16.19 9.66 -5.88
N LYS A 159 14.89 9.44 -5.60
CA LYS A 159 13.79 9.83 -6.48
C LYS A 159 13.44 11.31 -6.43
N GLY A 160 13.98 12.07 -5.49
CA GLY A 160 13.74 13.51 -5.33
C GLY A 160 12.88 13.89 -4.13
N VAL A 161 12.55 12.96 -3.25
CA VAL A 161 11.94 13.29 -1.95
C VAL A 161 13.00 13.93 -1.07
N GLN A 162 12.66 15.03 -0.43
CA GLN A 162 13.57 15.75 0.45
C GLN A 162 13.77 14.98 1.76
N GLU A 163 15.04 14.78 2.14
CA GLU A 163 15.40 14.01 3.34
C GLU A 163 14.73 14.55 4.60
N GLU A 164 14.62 15.87 4.71
CA GLU A 164 14.01 16.55 5.85
C GLU A 164 12.51 16.22 6.04
N LYS A 165 11.88 15.64 5.02
CA LYS A 165 10.46 15.18 5.07
C LYS A 165 10.33 13.70 5.41
N ILE A 166 11.40 12.93 5.43
CA ILE A 166 11.36 11.48 5.65
C ILE A 166 11.50 11.16 7.13
N ALA A 167 10.65 10.27 7.62
CA ALA A 167 10.75 9.64 8.91
C ALA A 167 10.71 8.11 8.76
N VAL A 168 11.74 7.43 9.21
CA VAL A 168 11.80 5.97 9.18
C VAL A 168 11.06 5.42 10.40
N THR A 169 9.86 4.88 10.18
CA THR A 169 8.96 4.43 11.23
C THR A 169 8.59 2.95 11.16
N GLY A 170 8.88 2.30 10.05
CA GLY A 170 8.23 1.04 9.70
C GLY A 170 6.83 1.25 9.12
N ILE A 171 6.17 0.15 8.77
CA ILE A 171 4.80 0.13 8.22
C ILE A 171 3.92 -0.72 9.15
N PRO A 172 2.79 -0.20 9.68
CA PRO A 172 1.98 -0.91 10.68
C PRO A 172 1.46 -2.30 10.28
N ASN A 173 1.34 -2.57 8.98
CA ASN A 173 0.90 -3.87 8.49
C ASN A 173 2.05 -4.85 8.20
N PHE A 174 3.33 -4.39 8.31
CA PHE A 174 4.51 -5.16 7.93
C PHE A 174 5.64 -5.07 8.96
N ASP A 175 5.36 -4.72 10.20
CA ASP A 175 6.34 -4.49 11.26
C ASP A 175 6.46 -5.62 12.30
N ASN A 176 5.73 -6.70 12.11
CA ASN A 176 5.82 -7.92 12.92
C ASN A 176 5.37 -9.14 12.12
N PHE A 177 6.26 -9.71 11.31
CA PHE A 177 5.93 -10.88 10.48
C PHE A 177 5.76 -12.15 11.30
N GLU A 178 6.42 -12.27 12.46
CA GLU A 178 6.37 -13.46 13.31
C GLU A 178 4.96 -13.78 13.81
N THR A 179 4.10 -12.78 13.95
CA THR A 179 2.70 -12.99 14.33
C THR A 179 1.93 -13.86 13.34
N ALA A 180 2.41 -13.99 12.09
CA ALA A 180 1.79 -14.86 11.09
C ALA A 180 1.92 -16.35 11.45
N HIS A 181 2.81 -16.73 12.37
CA HIS A 181 2.94 -18.10 12.86
C HIS A 181 1.83 -18.49 13.85
N ASP A 182 1.20 -17.51 14.50
CA ASP A 182 0.03 -17.76 15.35
C ASP A 182 -1.22 -17.95 14.50
N ASN A 183 -1.39 -19.16 13.95
CA ASN A 183 -2.48 -19.47 13.04
C ASN A 183 -2.90 -20.94 13.13
N GLN A 184 -4.11 -21.22 12.63
CA GLN A 184 -4.68 -22.57 12.55
C GLN A 184 -4.84 -23.05 11.09
N PHE A 185 -4.01 -22.58 10.16
CA PHE A 185 -4.08 -23.01 8.79
C PHE A 185 -3.67 -24.49 8.69
N GLN A 186 -4.55 -25.31 8.10
CA GLN A 186 -4.45 -26.78 8.17
C GLN A 186 -3.30 -27.41 7.34
N PHE A 187 -2.75 -26.68 6.37
CA PHE A 187 -1.67 -27.18 5.52
C PHE A 187 -0.32 -26.67 6.02
N LYS A 188 0.72 -27.51 5.92
CA LYS A 188 2.12 -27.18 6.25
C LYS A 188 3.06 -27.80 5.23
N GLY A 189 4.21 -27.20 5.00
CA GLY A 189 5.26 -27.80 4.16
C GLY A 189 4.90 -27.90 2.67
N TYR A 190 4.33 -26.84 2.09
CA TYR A 190 3.85 -26.82 0.71
C TYR A 190 4.47 -25.67 -0.09
N VAL A 191 4.24 -25.69 -1.38
CA VAL A 191 4.56 -24.57 -2.29
C VAL A 191 3.34 -23.68 -2.43
N LEU A 192 3.46 -22.41 -2.04
CA LEU A 192 2.41 -21.40 -2.15
C LEU A 192 2.63 -20.55 -3.40
N ALA A 193 1.66 -20.51 -4.30
CA ALA A 193 1.61 -19.58 -5.41
C ALA A 193 0.58 -18.46 -5.12
N ALA A 194 1.05 -17.27 -4.76
CA ALA A 194 0.21 -16.10 -4.56
C ALA A 194 0.08 -15.33 -5.88
N THR A 195 -1.13 -15.31 -6.45
CA THR A 195 -1.39 -14.68 -7.74
C THR A 195 -1.51 -13.17 -7.63
N SER A 196 -1.29 -12.48 -8.75
CA SER A 196 -1.44 -11.01 -8.85
C SER A 196 -2.52 -10.65 -9.87
N PRO A 197 -3.28 -9.57 -9.67
CA PRO A 197 -4.41 -9.18 -10.53
C PRO A 197 -3.94 -8.40 -11.76
N LEU A 198 -2.89 -8.89 -12.46
CA LEU A 198 -2.26 -8.14 -13.56
C LEU A 198 -3.26 -7.82 -14.68
N ARG A 199 -4.09 -8.79 -15.06
CA ARG A 199 -5.11 -8.62 -16.12
C ARG A 199 -6.23 -7.67 -15.70
N GLU A 200 -6.63 -7.74 -14.44
CA GLU A 200 -7.66 -6.87 -13.87
C GLU A 200 -7.19 -5.41 -13.74
N THR A 201 -5.86 -5.21 -13.75
CA THR A 201 -5.21 -3.89 -13.73
C THR A 201 -4.58 -3.52 -15.08
N PHE A 202 -5.04 -4.15 -16.16
CA PHE A 202 -4.62 -3.89 -17.55
C PHE A 202 -3.11 -4.04 -17.79
N ARG A 203 -2.46 -4.98 -17.06
CA ARG A 203 -1.05 -5.29 -17.24
C ARG A 203 -0.87 -6.59 -18.02
N PRO A 204 0.22 -6.71 -18.80
CA PRO A 204 0.56 -7.97 -19.45
C PRO A 204 0.71 -9.11 -18.45
N ASP A 205 0.06 -10.24 -18.72
CA ASP A 205 0.11 -11.44 -17.87
C ASP A 205 0.06 -12.71 -18.74
N ASP A 206 1.15 -13.47 -18.78
CA ASP A 206 1.11 -14.85 -19.27
C ASP A 206 0.78 -15.78 -18.08
N ARG A 207 -0.50 -15.84 -17.75
CA ARG A 207 -1.02 -16.64 -16.65
C ARG A 207 -0.70 -18.12 -16.79
N ARG A 208 -0.76 -18.66 -18.01
CA ARG A 208 -0.48 -20.07 -18.24
C ARG A 208 1.00 -20.39 -18.00
N ALA A 209 1.91 -19.54 -18.47
CA ALA A 209 3.33 -19.70 -18.21
C ALA A 209 3.62 -19.61 -16.70
N PHE A 210 2.98 -18.66 -15.99
CA PHE A 210 3.11 -18.55 -14.52
C PHE A 210 2.65 -19.83 -13.81
N ILE A 211 1.46 -20.36 -14.14
CA ILE A 211 0.94 -21.59 -13.51
C ILE A 211 1.86 -22.77 -13.79
N ARG A 212 2.34 -22.96 -15.04
CA ARG A 212 3.28 -24.03 -15.38
C ARG A 212 4.60 -23.89 -14.61
N LYS A 213 5.13 -22.67 -14.46
CA LYS A 213 6.31 -22.40 -13.64
C LYS A 213 6.08 -22.81 -12.18
N CYS A 214 4.92 -22.46 -11.59
CA CYS A 214 4.57 -22.87 -10.23
C CYS A 214 4.53 -24.39 -10.09
N ASN A 215 3.91 -25.09 -11.04
CA ASN A 215 3.83 -26.54 -11.05
C ASN A 215 5.21 -27.20 -11.18
N SER A 216 6.09 -26.66 -12.02
CA SER A 216 7.48 -27.12 -12.15
C SER A 216 8.28 -26.91 -10.86
N LEU A 217 8.17 -25.75 -10.22
CA LEU A 217 8.85 -25.44 -8.95
C LEU A 217 8.30 -26.28 -7.79
N ALA A 218 7.04 -26.68 -7.85
CA ALA A 218 6.48 -27.58 -6.84
C ALA A 218 7.16 -28.94 -6.83
N ALA A 219 7.63 -29.44 -7.98
CA ALA A 219 8.42 -30.67 -8.12
C ALA A 219 7.79 -31.86 -7.36
N GLY A 220 6.47 -32.04 -7.49
CA GLY A 220 5.71 -33.11 -6.83
C GLY A 220 5.27 -32.81 -5.40
N ARG A 221 5.70 -31.69 -4.81
CA ARG A 221 5.19 -31.21 -3.52
C ARG A 221 3.75 -30.70 -3.66
N SER A 222 3.02 -30.66 -2.56
CA SER A 222 1.69 -30.04 -2.52
C SER A 222 1.76 -28.59 -3.00
N LEU A 223 0.94 -28.22 -3.99
CA LEU A 223 0.88 -26.88 -4.57
C LEU A 223 -0.44 -26.20 -4.21
N ILE A 224 -0.36 -25.06 -3.58
CA ILE A 224 -1.52 -24.26 -3.18
C ILE A 224 -1.49 -22.93 -3.92
N PHE A 225 -2.59 -22.59 -4.60
CA PHE A 225 -2.80 -21.25 -5.16
C PHE A 225 -3.68 -20.43 -4.24
N LYS A 226 -3.21 -19.24 -3.84
CA LYS A 226 -4.02 -18.21 -3.21
C LYS A 226 -4.30 -17.11 -4.23
N LEU A 227 -5.58 -16.99 -4.61
CA LEU A 227 -6.01 -15.99 -5.58
C LEU A 227 -6.01 -14.60 -4.97
N HIS A 228 -5.61 -13.61 -5.78
CA HIS A 228 -5.75 -12.22 -5.38
C HIS A 228 -7.24 -11.83 -5.31
N PRO A 229 -7.67 -11.04 -4.33
CA PRO A 229 -9.06 -10.65 -4.19
C PRO A 229 -9.70 -10.01 -5.43
N LEU A 230 -8.95 -9.25 -6.22
CA LEU A 230 -9.46 -8.61 -7.43
C LEU A 230 -9.63 -9.54 -8.63
N GLU A 231 -9.06 -10.74 -8.60
CA GLU A 231 -9.12 -11.65 -9.74
C GLU A 231 -10.51 -12.25 -9.94
N ASN A 232 -10.84 -12.55 -11.19
CA ASN A 232 -11.99 -13.38 -11.51
C ASN A 232 -11.71 -14.83 -11.08
N ALA A 233 -12.21 -15.19 -9.88
CA ALA A 233 -11.93 -16.48 -9.26
C ALA A 233 -12.35 -17.68 -10.13
N LYS A 234 -13.46 -17.60 -10.86
CA LYS A 234 -13.94 -18.69 -11.74
C LYS A 234 -12.95 -18.93 -12.90
N ARG A 235 -12.51 -17.83 -13.56
CA ARG A 235 -11.53 -17.90 -14.64
C ARG A 235 -10.19 -18.42 -14.13
N ALA A 236 -9.68 -17.85 -13.04
CA ALA A 236 -8.39 -18.24 -12.45
C ALA A 236 -8.38 -19.71 -12.03
N ALA A 237 -9.44 -20.17 -11.36
CA ALA A 237 -9.55 -21.57 -10.95
C ALA A 237 -9.58 -22.55 -12.14
N ARG A 238 -10.27 -22.20 -13.25
CA ARG A 238 -10.26 -23.02 -14.46
C ARG A 238 -8.86 -23.10 -15.05
N GLU A 239 -8.16 -21.99 -15.23
CA GLU A 239 -6.80 -21.94 -15.78
C GLU A 239 -5.80 -22.74 -14.93
N ILE A 240 -5.95 -22.69 -13.59
CA ILE A 240 -5.10 -23.46 -12.67
C ILE A 240 -5.38 -24.97 -12.85
N ARG A 241 -6.63 -25.41 -12.86
CA ARG A 241 -6.97 -26.83 -13.05
C ARG A 241 -6.46 -27.39 -14.37
N GLU A 242 -6.48 -26.59 -15.44
CA GLU A 242 -5.97 -26.97 -16.76
C GLU A 242 -4.45 -27.09 -16.83
N ASN A 243 -3.69 -26.27 -16.06
CA ASN A 243 -2.22 -26.19 -16.18
C ASN A 243 -1.44 -26.71 -14.95
N ALA A 244 -2.14 -26.96 -13.82
CA ALA A 244 -1.60 -27.57 -12.62
C ALA A 244 -2.68 -28.47 -11.98
N PRO A 245 -2.99 -29.62 -12.61
CA PRO A 245 -3.98 -30.55 -12.08
C PRO A 245 -3.55 -31.06 -10.70
N GLY A 246 -4.50 -31.08 -9.74
CA GLY A 246 -4.23 -31.49 -8.35
C GLY A 246 -3.82 -30.33 -7.42
N ALA A 247 -3.59 -29.12 -7.94
CA ALA A 247 -3.33 -27.97 -7.09
C ALA A 247 -4.58 -27.56 -6.28
N ILE A 248 -4.36 -27.17 -5.03
CA ILE A 248 -5.41 -26.66 -4.14
C ILE A 248 -5.59 -25.17 -4.40
N ILE A 249 -6.83 -24.68 -4.42
CA ILE A 249 -7.13 -23.27 -4.77
C ILE A 249 -7.92 -22.61 -3.65
N PHE A 250 -7.37 -21.50 -3.12
CA PHE A 250 -8.04 -20.65 -2.15
C PHE A 250 -8.36 -19.28 -2.77
N ALA A 251 -9.65 -18.95 -2.86
CA ALA A 251 -10.11 -17.59 -3.20
C ALA A 251 -10.06 -16.66 -1.99
N HIS A 252 -10.29 -17.20 -0.78
CA HIS A 252 -10.33 -16.48 0.49
C HIS A 252 -9.28 -17.03 1.47
N GLY A 253 -9.09 -16.36 2.60
CA GLY A 253 -8.15 -16.73 3.66
C GLY A 253 -7.00 -15.73 3.78
N ASP A 254 -6.37 -15.75 4.95
CA ASP A 254 -5.23 -14.88 5.27
C ASP A 254 -3.97 -15.37 4.56
N ILE A 255 -3.41 -14.53 3.72
CA ILE A 255 -2.19 -14.84 2.96
C ILE A 255 -0.96 -14.97 3.86
N ASN A 256 -0.89 -14.21 4.95
CA ASN A 256 0.26 -14.25 5.87
C ASN A 256 0.31 -15.61 6.61
N HIS A 257 -0.85 -16.13 7.05
CA HIS A 257 -0.95 -17.47 7.62
C HIS A 257 -0.53 -18.57 6.63
N MET A 258 -0.90 -18.39 5.36
CA MET A 258 -0.48 -19.34 4.31
C MET A 258 1.03 -19.25 4.06
N ILE A 259 1.62 -18.05 4.03
CA ILE A 259 3.07 -17.86 3.87
C ILE A 259 3.82 -18.49 5.04
N ALA A 260 3.37 -18.25 6.27
CA ALA A 260 4.03 -18.78 7.47
C ALA A 260 4.15 -20.31 7.48
N ASN A 261 3.16 -21.01 6.90
CA ASN A 261 3.12 -22.48 6.81
C ASN A 261 3.71 -23.06 5.52
N ALA A 262 4.08 -22.23 4.54
CA ALA A 262 4.72 -22.68 3.28
C ALA A 262 6.23 -22.88 3.47
N ASP A 263 6.84 -23.76 2.64
CA ASP A 263 8.29 -23.85 2.50
C ASP A 263 8.78 -22.90 1.39
N VAL A 264 8.02 -22.85 0.29
CA VAL A 264 8.34 -22.04 -0.89
C VAL A 264 7.17 -21.11 -1.19
N VAL A 265 7.45 -19.86 -1.50
CA VAL A 265 6.47 -18.85 -1.91
C VAL A 265 6.79 -18.33 -3.30
N ILE A 266 5.82 -18.43 -4.21
CA ILE A 266 5.94 -17.96 -5.58
C ILE A 266 4.97 -16.80 -5.78
N THR A 267 5.48 -15.64 -6.19
CA THR A 267 4.66 -14.46 -6.49
C THR A 267 5.06 -13.86 -7.84
N GLN A 268 4.22 -12.97 -8.37
CA GLN A 268 4.60 -12.15 -9.53
C GLN A 268 5.08 -10.77 -9.07
N GLN A 269 4.16 -9.95 -8.58
CA GLN A 269 4.43 -8.61 -8.03
C GLN A 269 3.46 -8.39 -6.87
N SER A 270 3.89 -8.60 -5.65
CA SER A 270 3.02 -8.50 -4.48
C SER A 270 3.81 -8.13 -3.24
N THR A 271 3.21 -7.32 -2.38
CA THR A 271 3.77 -6.92 -1.07
C THR A 271 3.95 -8.12 -0.13
N CYS A 272 3.20 -9.22 -0.32
CA CYS A 272 3.38 -10.45 0.46
C CYS A 272 4.77 -11.07 0.26
N THR A 273 5.53 -10.65 -0.76
CA THR A 273 6.95 -11.02 -0.94
C THR A 273 7.80 -10.59 0.25
N PHE A 274 7.51 -9.44 0.88
CA PHE A 274 8.20 -9.02 2.10
C PHE A 274 7.96 -10.00 3.25
N VAL A 275 6.71 -10.42 3.42
CA VAL A 275 6.37 -11.41 4.46
C VAL A 275 7.12 -12.72 4.22
N ALA A 276 7.15 -13.19 2.97
CA ALA A 276 7.87 -14.43 2.61
C ALA A 276 9.38 -14.33 2.89
N ILE A 277 10.02 -13.24 2.49
CA ILE A 277 11.45 -12.99 2.75
C ILE A 277 11.69 -12.84 4.25
N GLY A 278 10.86 -12.07 4.96
CA GLY A 278 11.00 -11.80 6.39
C GLY A 278 10.84 -13.05 7.25
N LEU A 279 10.00 -14.00 6.84
CA LEU A 279 9.84 -15.31 7.46
C LEU A 279 10.85 -16.36 6.96
N GLY A 280 11.87 -15.94 6.21
CA GLY A 280 12.94 -16.83 5.74
C GLY A 280 12.51 -17.90 4.73
N LYS A 281 11.39 -17.68 4.02
CA LYS A 281 10.89 -18.64 3.02
C LYS A 281 11.69 -18.59 1.72
N GLU A 282 11.89 -19.74 1.08
CA GLU A 282 12.36 -19.75 -0.29
C GLU A 282 11.37 -18.97 -1.16
N THR A 283 11.84 -17.91 -1.82
CA THR A 283 10.95 -16.94 -2.47
C THR A 283 11.30 -16.77 -3.94
N HIS A 284 10.32 -17.02 -4.81
CA HIS A 284 10.40 -16.78 -6.26
C HIS A 284 9.45 -15.66 -6.65
N THR A 285 9.97 -14.61 -7.27
CA THR A 285 9.19 -13.45 -7.70
C THR A 285 9.76 -12.85 -8.98
N ASN A 286 8.99 -11.99 -9.65
CA ASN A 286 9.46 -11.18 -10.78
C ASN A 286 10.20 -9.90 -10.32
N LEU A 287 10.27 -9.67 -9.01
CA LEU A 287 11.02 -8.56 -8.40
C LEU A 287 12.45 -9.02 -8.07
N ASN A 288 13.36 -8.08 -7.91
CA ASN A 288 14.72 -8.38 -7.48
C ASN A 288 14.73 -8.66 -5.96
N VAL A 289 14.94 -9.91 -5.58
CA VAL A 289 14.91 -10.35 -4.16
C VAL A 289 16.01 -9.67 -3.35
N GLU A 290 17.21 -9.49 -3.89
CA GLU A 290 18.31 -8.83 -3.17
C GLU A 290 18.02 -7.33 -2.93
N GLU A 291 17.40 -6.66 -3.90
CA GLU A 291 16.94 -5.29 -3.70
C GLU A 291 15.82 -5.24 -2.66
N LEU A 292 14.87 -6.18 -2.68
CA LEU A 292 13.80 -6.26 -1.69
C LEU A 292 14.33 -6.49 -0.27
N LYS A 293 15.38 -7.30 -0.09
CA LYS A 293 16.04 -7.47 1.21
C LYS A 293 16.59 -6.15 1.77
N GLN A 294 17.14 -5.28 0.91
CA GLN A 294 17.61 -3.95 1.31
C GLN A 294 16.44 -3.00 1.67
N LEU A 295 15.26 -3.24 1.10
CA LEU A 295 14.05 -2.44 1.30
C LEU A 295 13.13 -3.00 2.40
N MET A 296 13.50 -4.10 3.07
CA MET A 296 12.64 -4.76 4.05
C MET A 296 12.11 -3.77 5.09
N PRO A 297 10.80 -3.79 5.38
CA PRO A 297 10.23 -3.02 6.47
C PRO A 297 10.86 -3.38 7.81
N ILE A 298 11.07 -2.37 8.65
CA ILE A 298 11.58 -2.59 10.01
C ILE A 298 10.62 -3.51 10.76
N GLN A 299 11.20 -4.50 11.42
CA GLN A 299 10.48 -5.40 12.33
C GLN A 299 10.65 -4.85 13.75
N ASN A 300 9.67 -4.10 14.23
CA ASN A 300 9.67 -3.41 15.51
C ASN A 300 8.49 -3.84 16.42
N GLU A 301 8.14 -5.12 16.32
CA GLU A 301 7.18 -5.79 17.21
C GLU A 301 5.78 -5.15 17.23
N GLY A 302 5.37 -4.53 16.11
CA GLY A 302 4.05 -3.92 15.99
C GLY A 302 3.98 -2.47 16.48
N THR A 303 5.10 -1.82 16.77
CA THR A 303 5.12 -0.44 17.32
C THR A 303 5.12 0.66 16.27
N SER A 304 5.18 0.35 14.96
CA SER A 304 5.17 1.36 13.90
C SER A 304 3.98 2.32 13.97
N ALA A 305 2.79 1.81 14.29
CA ALA A 305 1.60 2.65 14.44
C ALA A 305 1.74 3.67 15.58
N GLU A 306 2.35 3.26 16.68
CA GLU A 306 2.65 4.17 17.81
C GLU A 306 3.69 5.22 17.44
N HIS A 307 4.77 4.84 16.74
CA HIS A 307 5.79 5.79 16.29
C HIS A 307 5.17 6.83 15.34
N ILE A 308 4.35 6.40 14.40
CA ILE A 308 3.65 7.32 13.49
C ILE A 308 2.70 8.24 14.25
N SER A 309 1.97 7.74 15.26
CA SER A 309 1.05 8.56 16.06
C SER A 309 1.79 9.65 16.85
N LYS A 310 2.99 9.38 17.36
CA LYS A 310 3.85 10.40 18.00
C LYS A 310 4.22 11.53 17.04
N ILE A 311 4.52 11.20 15.77
CA ILE A 311 4.80 12.20 14.74
C ILE A 311 3.52 12.99 14.39
N CYS A 312 2.34 12.34 14.35
CA CYS A 312 1.05 13.04 14.20
C CYS A 312 0.87 14.10 15.29
N ASN A 313 1.12 13.74 16.55
CA ASN A 313 1.04 14.68 17.67
C ASN A 313 2.04 15.83 17.54
N GLN A 314 3.27 15.57 17.12
CA GLN A 314 4.26 16.62 16.85
C GLN A 314 3.78 17.60 15.76
N LEU A 315 3.20 17.09 14.67
CA LEU A 315 2.65 17.93 13.61
C LEU A 315 1.46 18.78 14.12
N LEU A 316 0.57 18.22 14.93
CA LEU A 316 -0.55 18.95 15.52
C LEU A 316 -0.09 20.09 16.44
N HIS A 317 0.99 19.91 17.18
CA HIS A 317 1.55 20.96 18.05
C HIS A 317 2.42 21.98 17.30
N THR A 318 2.82 21.70 16.06
CA THR A 318 3.57 22.67 15.23
C THR A 318 2.59 23.63 14.55
N SER A 319 2.85 24.93 14.57
CA SER A 319 1.94 25.87 13.91
C SER A 319 1.90 25.63 12.39
N LEU A 320 0.72 25.78 11.79
CA LEU A 320 0.53 25.57 10.35
C LEU A 320 1.38 26.54 9.51
N GLU A 321 1.60 27.76 10.02
CA GLU A 321 2.43 28.77 9.34
C GLU A 321 3.89 28.35 9.28
N VAL A 322 4.43 27.78 10.37
CA VAL A 322 5.78 27.21 10.40
C VAL A 322 5.92 26.08 9.38
N LEU A 323 4.95 25.18 9.31
CA LEU A 323 4.96 24.08 8.33
C LEU A 323 4.86 24.60 6.89
N LYS A 324 4.02 25.59 6.62
CA LYS A 324 3.94 26.25 5.29
C LYS A 324 5.24 26.93 4.91
N ALA A 325 5.86 27.66 5.85
CA ALA A 325 7.17 28.29 5.62
C ALA A 325 8.25 27.25 5.32
N ARG A 326 8.28 26.13 6.07
CA ARG A 326 9.19 25.01 5.83
C ARG A 326 8.96 24.38 4.44
N ARG A 327 7.71 24.11 4.06
CA ARG A 327 7.38 23.60 2.71
C ARG A 327 7.89 24.53 1.61
N LYS A 328 7.67 25.85 1.78
CA LYS A 328 8.16 26.86 0.83
C LYS A 328 9.69 26.87 0.74
N GLN A 329 10.39 26.87 1.89
CA GLN A 329 11.84 26.80 1.93
C GLN A 329 12.38 25.56 1.24
N LEU A 330 11.80 24.39 1.52
CA LEU A 330 12.18 23.12 0.90
C LEU A 330 11.88 23.12 -0.61
N SER A 331 10.79 23.74 -1.06
CA SER A 331 10.47 23.82 -2.50
C SER A 331 11.51 24.62 -3.28
N LEU A 332 12.14 25.64 -2.67
CA LEU A 332 13.20 26.43 -3.30
C LEU A 332 14.53 25.67 -3.45
N LYS A 333 14.75 24.65 -2.62
CA LYS A 333 15.92 23.79 -2.69
C LYS A 333 15.82 22.68 -3.73
N ARG A 334 14.65 22.48 -4.34
CA ARG A 334 14.46 21.43 -5.33
C ARG A 334 15.23 21.72 -6.60
N ASN A 335 15.88 20.69 -7.11
CA ASN A 335 16.42 20.74 -8.47
C ASN A 335 15.24 20.74 -9.46
N PRO A 336 15.17 21.71 -10.41
CA PRO A 336 14.12 21.72 -11.43
C PRO A 336 14.06 20.44 -12.26
N ALA A 337 15.17 19.68 -12.38
CA ALA A 337 15.20 18.38 -13.06
C ALA A 337 14.45 17.27 -12.33
N ASP A 338 14.18 17.44 -11.03
CA ASP A 338 13.45 16.47 -10.19
C ASP A 338 11.94 16.81 -10.07
N ALA A 339 11.50 17.88 -10.70
CA ALA A 339 10.09 18.25 -10.72
C ALA A 339 9.27 17.30 -11.60
N PHE A 340 8.23 16.71 -10.98
CA PHE A 340 7.15 15.99 -11.67
C PHE A 340 6.03 16.93 -12.08
#